data_36897d73f1ddf7b81fdfc42d00b7484a
#
_entry.id   36897d73f1ddf7b81fdfc42d00b7484a
#
_cell.length_a   1.000
_cell.length_b   1.000
_cell.length_c   1.000
_cell.angle_alpha   90.00
_cell.angle_beta   90.00
_cell.angle_gamma   90.00
#
_symmetry.space_group_name_H-M   'P 1'
#
loop_
_entity.id
_entity.type
_entity.pdbx_description
1 polymer ?
#
loop_
_entity_poly.entity_id
_entity_poly.type
_entity_poly.pdbx_seq_one_letter_code
_entity_poly.pdbx_strand_id
1 'polypeptide(L)'
;MTPELFSDAMNEIGAKYVEEALTYKRPAQRSFWSKLAKRAAMVALVALLALSGFAAASPAARAAMIHWMETWTGSQVSYEYAGDAPTGELPFYAITALPDGYTLDEDMSYEDSGFRQLCYRSGDDLILFSYIYMQDDSFSYYDMGEDTEISEVTVNGCKGKFFLASDPSLWSTLEWIDEESNLHFSLDASGDEAVLRALAESVAVTEKTVDLSDGDEDENILTFDDIEGEKLPD
;
A
#
# COMPACT_ATOMS: atom_id res chain seq x y z
N MET A 1 9.31 -7.34 -74.35
CA MET A 1 8.86 -6.03 -74.76
C MET A 1 10.08 -5.27 -75.28
N THR A 2 10.15 -4.95 -76.58
CA THR A 2 11.32 -4.22 -77.12
C THR A 2 11.22 -2.74 -76.77
N PRO A 3 12.35 -2.02 -76.65
CA PRO A 3 12.37 -0.57 -76.34
C PRO A 3 11.54 0.27 -77.29
N GLU A 4 11.42 -0.20 -78.54
CA GLU A 4 10.65 0.48 -79.60
C GLU A 4 9.14 0.39 -79.36
N LEU A 5 8.63 -0.77 -78.97
CA LEU A 5 7.23 -0.96 -78.60
C LEU A 5 6.81 -0.16 -77.35
N PHE A 6 7.73 0.01 -76.38
CA PHE A 6 7.50 0.86 -75.21
C PHE A 6 7.45 2.37 -75.58
N SER A 7 8.35 2.79 -76.51
CA SER A 7 8.38 4.20 -76.98
C SER A 7 7.10 4.53 -77.75
N ASP A 8 6.63 3.63 -78.63
CA ASP A 8 5.38 3.83 -79.38
C ASP A 8 4.16 3.89 -78.45
N ALA A 9 4.06 2.99 -77.46
CA ALA A 9 3.01 3.03 -76.45
C ALA A 9 3.01 4.29 -75.59
N MET A 10 4.19 4.84 -75.32
CA MET A 10 4.32 6.12 -74.57
C MET A 10 3.92 7.33 -75.42
N ASN A 11 4.16 7.29 -76.76
CA ASN A 11 3.75 8.36 -77.66
C ASN A 11 2.23 8.41 -77.91
N GLU A 12 1.53 7.32 -77.75
CA GLU A 12 0.07 7.24 -77.82
C GLU A 12 -0.64 7.81 -76.59
N ILE A 13 0.06 8.02 -75.46
CA ILE A 13 -0.50 8.67 -74.29
C ILE A 13 -0.74 10.14 -74.58
N GLY A 14 -2.00 10.50 -74.79
CA GLY A 14 -2.35 11.88 -75.15
C GLY A 14 -1.84 12.86 -74.10
N ALA A 15 -1.30 13.98 -74.49
CA ALA A 15 -0.72 15.05 -73.66
C ALA A 15 -1.64 15.45 -72.48
N LYS A 16 -2.94 15.33 -72.67
CA LYS A 16 -3.96 15.56 -71.64
C LYS A 16 -3.78 14.67 -70.37
N TYR A 17 -3.45 13.37 -70.54
CA TYR A 17 -3.26 12.45 -69.42
C TYR A 17 -1.96 12.70 -68.70
N VAL A 18 -0.92 13.19 -69.43
CA VAL A 18 0.34 13.58 -68.79
C VAL A 18 0.15 14.83 -67.93
N GLU A 19 -0.60 15.82 -68.45
CA GLU A 19 -0.91 17.06 -67.75
C GLU A 19 -1.79 16.79 -66.55
N GLU A 20 -2.79 15.89 -66.64
CA GLU A 20 -3.65 15.47 -65.56
C GLU A 20 -2.85 14.75 -64.50
N ALA A 21 -1.90 13.88 -64.84
CA ALA A 21 -1.04 13.18 -63.90
C ALA A 21 -0.10 14.13 -63.14
N LEU A 22 0.43 15.15 -63.81
CA LEU A 22 1.31 16.16 -63.22
C LEU A 22 0.53 17.14 -62.29
N THR A 23 -0.73 17.38 -62.57
CA THR A 23 -1.58 18.28 -61.79
C THR A 23 -2.40 17.55 -60.71
N TYR A 24 -2.39 16.21 -60.69
CA TYR A 24 -3.11 15.40 -59.73
C TYR A 24 -2.58 15.61 -58.29
N LYS A 25 -3.26 16.44 -57.53
CA LYS A 25 -3.05 16.53 -56.07
C LYS A 25 -3.91 15.50 -55.41
N ARG A 26 -3.30 14.45 -54.82
CA ARG A 26 -4.02 13.51 -53.95
C ARG A 26 -4.83 14.32 -52.95
N PRO A 27 -6.16 14.14 -52.88
CA PRO A 27 -6.93 14.77 -51.83
C PRO A 27 -6.34 14.34 -50.50
N ALA A 28 -5.95 15.29 -49.66
CA ALA A 28 -5.46 15.01 -48.32
C ALA A 28 -6.59 14.25 -47.60
N GLN A 29 -6.42 12.94 -47.47
CA GLN A 29 -7.34 12.09 -46.74
C GLN A 29 -7.28 12.57 -45.27
N ARG A 30 -8.13 13.55 -44.93
CA ARG A 30 -8.28 14.02 -43.54
C ARG A 30 -8.66 12.82 -42.73
N SER A 31 -7.67 12.25 -42.08
CA SER A 31 -7.76 11.03 -41.35
C SER A 31 -8.95 11.12 -40.37
N PHE A 32 -9.96 10.30 -40.58
CA PHE A 32 -11.05 10.09 -39.64
C PHE A 32 -10.49 9.85 -38.24
N TRP A 33 -9.32 9.18 -38.17
CA TRP A 33 -8.56 8.93 -36.97
C TRP A 33 -8.12 10.18 -36.21
N SER A 34 -7.79 11.28 -36.90
CA SER A 34 -7.37 12.51 -36.21
C SER A 34 -8.55 13.21 -35.51
N LYS A 35 -9.76 13.06 -36.01
CA LYS A 35 -10.99 13.58 -35.39
C LYS A 35 -11.39 12.68 -34.22
N LEU A 36 -11.23 11.36 -34.37
CA LEU A 36 -11.49 10.38 -33.31
C LEU A 36 -10.49 10.54 -32.15
N ALA A 37 -9.20 10.68 -32.47
CA ALA A 37 -8.16 10.92 -31.47
C ALA A 37 -8.39 12.21 -30.67
N LYS A 38 -8.79 13.32 -31.33
CA LYS A 38 -9.13 14.58 -30.63
C LYS A 38 -10.33 14.43 -29.70
N ARG A 39 -11.36 13.67 -30.11
CA ARG A 39 -12.54 13.42 -29.26
C ARG A 39 -12.17 12.50 -28.10
N ALA A 40 -11.40 11.46 -28.32
CA ALA A 40 -10.90 10.57 -27.28
C ALA A 40 -10.04 11.32 -26.25
N ALA A 41 -9.13 12.20 -26.72
CA ALA A 41 -8.32 13.03 -25.82
C ALA A 41 -9.17 14.01 -24.99
N MET A 42 -10.23 14.57 -25.55
CA MET A 42 -11.13 15.46 -24.81
C MET A 42 -11.93 14.70 -23.76
N VAL A 43 -12.42 13.49 -24.08
CA VAL A 43 -13.13 12.64 -23.12
C VAL A 43 -12.19 12.22 -22.00
N ALA A 44 -10.96 11.84 -22.32
CA ALA A 44 -9.95 11.49 -21.33
C ALA A 44 -9.62 12.68 -20.41
N LEU A 45 -9.48 13.88 -20.94
CA LEU A 45 -9.26 15.08 -20.12
C LEU A 45 -10.42 15.38 -19.18
N VAL A 46 -11.65 15.27 -19.66
CA VAL A 46 -12.86 15.48 -18.84
C VAL A 46 -12.95 14.41 -17.75
N ALA A 47 -12.64 13.16 -18.06
CA ALA A 47 -12.59 12.07 -17.10
C ALA A 47 -11.54 12.30 -16.02
N LEU A 48 -10.32 12.75 -16.39
CA LEU A 48 -9.27 13.11 -15.44
C LEU A 48 -9.67 14.27 -14.54
N LEU A 49 -10.30 15.32 -15.09
CA LEU A 49 -10.79 16.45 -14.29
C LEU A 49 -11.96 16.05 -13.37
N ALA A 50 -12.81 15.14 -13.80
CA ALA A 50 -13.89 14.61 -12.96
C ALA A 50 -13.36 13.74 -11.82
N LEU A 51 -12.37 12.88 -12.10
CA LEU A 51 -11.68 12.05 -11.09
C LEU A 51 -10.94 12.92 -10.07
N SER A 52 -10.19 13.94 -10.53
CA SER A 52 -9.48 14.85 -9.62
C SER A 52 -10.44 15.69 -8.78
N GLY A 53 -11.56 16.15 -9.37
CA GLY A 53 -12.60 16.86 -8.63
C GLY A 53 -13.33 15.98 -7.61
N PHE A 54 -13.57 14.72 -7.94
CA PHE A 54 -14.17 13.75 -7.03
C PHE A 54 -13.23 13.42 -5.86
N ALA A 55 -11.95 13.20 -6.14
CA ALA A 55 -10.92 12.98 -5.14
C ALA A 55 -10.74 14.18 -4.19
N ALA A 56 -10.82 15.41 -4.71
CA ALA A 56 -10.75 16.62 -3.88
C ALA A 56 -12.00 16.82 -2.99
N ALA A 57 -13.16 16.29 -3.40
CA ALA A 57 -14.44 16.52 -2.73
C ALA A 57 -14.84 15.40 -1.75
N SER A 58 -14.26 14.19 -1.87
CA SER A 58 -14.64 13.03 -1.08
C SER A 58 -13.47 12.53 -0.20
N PRO A 59 -13.61 12.51 1.14
CA PRO A 59 -12.64 11.91 2.02
C PRO A 59 -12.37 10.44 1.69
N ALA A 60 -13.41 9.67 1.33
CA ALA A 60 -13.27 8.28 0.89
C ALA A 60 -12.48 8.14 -0.43
N ALA A 61 -12.60 9.11 -1.35
CA ALA A 61 -11.82 9.10 -2.58
C ALA A 61 -10.37 9.52 -2.34
N ARG A 62 -10.08 10.33 -1.32
CA ARG A 62 -8.71 10.63 -0.88
C ARG A 62 -8.05 9.41 -0.23
N ALA A 63 -8.76 8.72 0.64
CA ALA A 63 -8.29 7.46 1.22
C ALA A 63 -7.97 6.40 0.14
N ALA A 64 -8.74 6.35 -0.95
CA ALA A 64 -8.47 5.46 -2.09
C ALA A 64 -7.26 5.89 -2.96
N MET A 65 -6.66 7.05 -2.72
CA MET A 65 -5.44 7.53 -3.39
C MET A 65 -4.20 7.46 -2.49
N ILE A 66 -4.33 6.91 -1.29
CA ILE A 66 -3.18 6.63 -0.46
C ILE A 66 -2.42 5.50 -1.15
N HIS A 67 -1.24 5.85 -1.63
CA HIS A 67 -0.33 4.87 -2.19
C HIS A 67 0.58 4.40 -1.06
N TRP A 68 0.48 3.13 -0.73
CA TRP A 68 1.52 2.48 0.05
C TRP A 68 2.40 1.69 -0.92
N MET A 69 3.68 1.71 -0.66
CA MET A 69 4.67 0.96 -1.42
C MET A 69 5.36 -0.01 -0.48
N GLU A 70 5.26 -1.28 -0.81
CA GLU A 70 5.96 -2.34 -0.14
C GLU A 70 7.30 -2.59 -0.84
N THR A 71 8.38 -2.54 -0.09
CA THR A 71 9.73 -2.80 -0.61
C THR A 71 10.38 -3.93 0.18
N TRP A 72 10.88 -4.92 -0.54
CA TRP A 72 11.60 -6.06 0.03
C TRP A 72 13.10 -5.89 -0.20
N THR A 73 13.89 -6.01 0.86
CA THR A 73 15.36 -5.97 0.81
C THR A 73 15.91 -7.10 1.66
N GLY A 74 16.22 -8.24 1.04
CA GLY A 74 16.61 -9.45 1.77
C GLY A 74 15.46 -9.98 2.64
N SER A 75 15.66 -10.05 3.95
CA SER A 75 14.66 -10.44 4.95
C SER A 75 13.83 -9.28 5.48
N GLN A 76 14.03 -8.07 4.97
CA GLN A 76 13.37 -6.87 5.46
C GLN A 76 12.22 -6.47 4.56
N VAL A 77 11.08 -6.12 5.15
CA VAL A 77 9.96 -5.48 4.46
C VAL A 77 9.73 -4.09 5.04
N SER A 78 9.59 -3.10 4.17
CA SER A 78 9.25 -1.73 4.54
C SER A 78 8.01 -1.28 3.80
N TYR A 79 7.16 -0.55 4.49
CA TYR A 79 5.97 0.11 3.96
C TYR A 79 6.19 1.60 4.06
N GLU A 80 6.18 2.26 2.91
CA GLU A 80 6.18 3.71 2.81
C GLU A 80 4.79 4.17 2.41
N TYR A 81 4.28 5.17 3.08
CA TYR A 81 2.95 5.69 2.83
C TYR A 81 3.03 7.08 2.21
N ALA A 82 2.03 7.41 1.41
CA ALA A 82 1.85 8.73 0.82
C ALA A 82 0.38 9.10 0.86
N GLY A 83 0.07 10.22 1.46
CA GLY A 83 -1.29 10.74 1.57
C GLY A 83 -1.42 11.82 2.63
N ASP A 84 -2.54 12.51 2.62
CA ASP A 84 -2.84 13.54 3.62
C ASP A 84 -3.04 12.91 5.01
N ALA A 85 -2.52 13.56 6.05
CA ALA A 85 -2.81 13.20 7.42
C ALA A 85 -4.33 13.24 7.67
N PRO A 86 -4.92 12.20 8.28
CA PRO A 86 -6.31 12.23 8.65
C PRO A 86 -6.61 13.40 9.62
N THR A 87 -7.78 13.99 9.48
CA THR A 87 -8.23 15.02 10.41
C THR A 87 -8.96 14.39 11.58
N GLY A 88 -8.42 14.52 12.79
CA GLY A 88 -9.04 14.00 14.00
C GLY A 88 -8.06 13.21 14.86
N GLU A 89 -8.51 12.83 16.04
CA GLU A 89 -7.75 11.96 16.93
C GLU A 89 -7.72 10.54 16.38
N LEU A 90 -6.59 9.86 16.59
CA LEU A 90 -6.44 8.44 16.27
C LEU A 90 -7.44 7.62 17.10
N PRO A 91 -8.40 6.88 16.48
CA PRO A 91 -9.34 6.05 17.22
C PRO A 91 -8.60 5.07 18.13
N PHE A 92 -9.19 4.76 19.29
CA PHE A 92 -8.58 3.80 20.19
C PHE A 92 -9.03 2.39 19.84
N TYR A 93 -8.12 1.63 19.18
CA TYR A 93 -8.31 0.20 18.93
C TYR A 93 -7.63 -0.62 20.02
N ALA A 94 -8.26 -1.71 20.42
CA ALA A 94 -7.70 -2.65 21.39
C ALA A 94 -8.07 -4.09 21.03
N ILE A 95 -7.29 -5.05 21.53
CA ILE A 95 -7.62 -6.48 21.47
C ILE A 95 -8.70 -6.74 22.52
N THR A 96 -9.90 -7.14 22.07
CA THR A 96 -11.07 -7.34 22.97
C THR A 96 -11.19 -8.75 23.52
N ALA A 97 -10.47 -9.73 22.94
CA ALA A 97 -10.47 -11.13 23.38
C ALA A 97 -9.04 -11.59 23.70
N LEU A 98 -8.48 -11.02 24.78
CA LEU A 98 -7.17 -11.43 25.27
C LEU A 98 -7.22 -12.84 25.88
N PRO A 99 -6.15 -13.63 25.79
CA PRO A 99 -6.02 -14.87 26.53
C PRO A 99 -6.01 -14.62 28.05
N ASP A 100 -6.37 -15.65 28.82
CA ASP A 100 -6.40 -15.56 30.29
C ASP A 100 -5.02 -15.14 30.84
N GLY A 101 -5.03 -14.17 31.73
CA GLY A 101 -3.85 -13.68 32.42
C GLY A 101 -3.15 -12.51 31.78
N TYR A 102 -3.49 -12.16 30.54
CA TYR A 102 -2.94 -10.96 29.89
C TYR A 102 -3.69 -9.70 30.35
N THR A 103 -2.93 -8.67 30.66
CA THR A 103 -3.43 -7.33 31.01
C THR A 103 -2.63 -6.27 30.27
N LEU A 104 -3.23 -5.12 30.01
CA LEU A 104 -2.52 -3.99 29.42
C LEU A 104 -1.39 -3.55 30.37
N ASP A 105 -0.19 -3.42 29.82
CA ASP A 105 0.99 -2.86 30.48
C ASP A 105 1.10 -1.40 30.02
N GLU A 106 0.65 -0.47 30.89
CA GLU A 106 0.61 0.95 30.57
C GLU A 106 2.01 1.54 30.43
N ASP A 107 3.00 1.02 31.18
CA ASP A 107 4.38 1.52 31.15
C ASP A 107 5.10 1.18 29.85
N MET A 108 4.67 0.11 29.15
CA MET A 108 5.20 -0.30 27.85
C MET A 108 4.31 0.08 26.67
N SER A 109 3.19 0.74 26.96
CA SER A 109 2.26 1.22 25.93
C SER A 109 2.45 2.71 25.74
N TYR A 110 2.46 3.15 24.49
CA TYR A 110 2.64 4.59 24.17
C TYR A 110 1.84 5.01 22.95
N GLU A 111 1.67 6.30 22.80
CA GLU A 111 1.02 6.91 21.64
C GLU A 111 1.76 8.16 21.17
N ASP A 112 1.68 8.40 19.89
CA ASP A 112 2.14 9.62 19.22
C ASP A 112 1.10 10.06 18.20
N SER A 113 1.30 11.21 17.56
CA SER A 113 0.41 11.78 16.56
C SER A 113 0.27 10.87 15.33
N GLY A 114 -0.66 9.95 15.34
CA GLY A 114 -0.92 9.01 14.23
C GLY A 114 -0.39 7.60 14.43
N PHE A 115 0.27 7.32 15.55
CA PHE A 115 0.74 5.99 15.93
C PHE A 115 0.29 5.63 17.35
N ARG A 116 0.01 4.35 17.59
CA ARG A 116 -0.23 3.81 18.93
C ARG A 116 0.28 2.40 19.03
N GLN A 117 0.92 2.09 20.17
CA GLN A 117 1.33 0.75 20.54
C GLN A 117 0.73 0.40 21.89
N LEU A 118 0.09 -0.76 21.98
CA LEU A 118 -0.41 -1.36 23.19
C LEU A 118 0.36 -2.64 23.49
N CYS A 119 0.94 -2.73 24.66
CA CYS A 119 1.61 -3.92 25.16
C CYS A 119 0.70 -4.64 26.13
N TYR A 120 0.46 -5.93 25.91
CA TYR A 120 -0.25 -6.79 26.86
C TYR A 120 0.71 -7.82 27.41
N ARG A 121 0.71 -7.99 28.72
CA ARG A 121 1.66 -8.85 29.43
C ARG A 121 0.97 -9.90 30.26
N SER A 122 1.55 -11.11 30.28
CA SER A 122 1.21 -12.20 31.21
C SER A 122 2.51 -12.88 31.69
N GLY A 123 3.03 -12.48 32.85
CA GLY A 123 4.36 -12.89 33.30
C GLY A 123 5.46 -12.36 32.39
N ASP A 124 6.19 -13.28 31.76
CA ASP A 124 7.25 -12.93 30.79
C ASP A 124 6.74 -12.89 29.33
N ASP A 125 5.51 -13.35 29.08
CA ASP A 125 4.92 -13.36 27.76
C ASP A 125 4.32 -11.99 27.41
N LEU A 126 4.54 -11.55 26.19
CA LEU A 126 4.08 -10.27 25.65
C LEU A 126 3.27 -10.45 24.36
N ILE A 127 2.32 -9.55 24.17
CA ILE A 127 1.63 -9.30 22.91
C ILE A 127 1.78 -7.82 22.64
N LEU A 128 2.40 -7.46 21.51
CA LEU A 128 2.46 -6.07 21.04
C LEU A 128 1.42 -5.88 19.94
N PHE A 129 0.58 -4.89 20.11
CA PHE A 129 -0.39 -4.48 19.12
C PHE A 129 -0.17 -3.02 18.77
N SER A 130 0.16 -2.73 17.53
CA SER A 130 0.40 -1.37 17.07
C SER A 130 -0.42 -1.04 15.84
N TYR A 131 -0.65 0.25 15.63
CA TYR A 131 -1.28 0.75 14.43
C TYR A 131 -0.88 2.19 14.15
N ILE A 132 -0.83 2.52 12.86
CA ILE A 132 -0.35 3.81 12.36
C ILE A 132 -1.26 4.32 11.26
N TYR A 133 -1.49 5.64 11.19
CA TYR A 133 -2.07 6.25 10.02
C TYR A 133 -1.11 6.18 8.83
N MET A 134 -1.63 5.73 7.69
CA MET A 134 -0.90 5.73 6.42
C MET A 134 -0.94 7.14 5.83
N GLN A 135 0.07 7.96 6.13
CA GLN A 135 0.18 9.35 5.72
C GLN A 135 1.59 9.67 5.25
N ASP A 136 1.81 10.86 4.65
CA ASP A 136 3.14 11.32 4.27
C ASP A 136 4.09 11.30 5.48
N ASP A 137 5.33 10.90 5.24
CA ASP A 137 6.40 10.76 6.25
C ASP A 137 6.19 9.63 7.28
N SER A 138 5.10 8.85 7.18
CA SER A 138 4.95 7.63 7.97
C SER A 138 5.54 6.42 7.24
N PHE A 139 6.07 5.48 8.00
CA PHE A 139 6.57 4.21 7.47
C PHE A 139 6.43 3.11 8.52
N SER A 140 6.37 1.86 8.06
CA SER A 140 6.49 0.68 8.91
C SER A 140 7.63 -0.18 8.39
N TYR A 141 8.33 -0.83 9.30
CA TYR A 141 9.50 -1.62 8.98
C TYR A 141 9.50 -2.90 9.80
N TYR A 142 9.77 -4.02 9.14
CA TYR A 142 9.84 -5.32 9.78
C TYR A 142 11.13 -6.03 9.32
N ASP A 143 11.93 -6.48 10.27
CA ASP A 143 13.08 -7.35 10.01
C ASP A 143 12.68 -8.80 10.30
N MET A 144 12.67 -9.61 9.27
CA MET A 144 12.28 -11.01 9.32
C MET A 144 13.54 -11.86 9.35
N GLY A 145 13.58 -12.86 10.20
CA GLY A 145 14.64 -13.87 10.13
C GLY A 145 14.71 -14.54 8.75
N GLU A 146 15.89 -15.03 8.36
CA GLU A 146 16.11 -15.65 7.03
C GLU A 146 15.15 -16.83 6.74
N ASP A 147 14.64 -17.49 7.79
CA ASP A 147 13.76 -18.66 7.69
C ASP A 147 12.29 -18.35 8.02
N THR A 148 11.86 -17.07 7.97
CA THR A 148 10.47 -16.69 8.23
C THR A 148 9.57 -17.15 7.08
N GLU A 149 8.50 -17.88 7.41
CA GLU A 149 7.48 -18.28 6.45
C GLU A 149 6.44 -17.17 6.30
N ILE A 150 6.15 -16.77 5.05
CA ILE A 150 5.24 -15.68 4.76
C ILE A 150 3.99 -16.21 4.08
N SER A 151 2.82 -15.87 4.60
CA SER A 151 1.54 -16.21 4.00
C SER A 151 0.58 -15.01 3.91
N GLU A 152 -0.27 -15.01 2.90
CA GLU A 152 -1.35 -14.03 2.80
C GLU A 152 -2.51 -14.42 3.71
N VAL A 153 -3.05 -13.45 4.42
CA VAL A 153 -4.17 -13.63 5.35
C VAL A 153 -5.26 -12.59 5.11
N THR A 154 -6.41 -12.81 5.73
CA THR A 154 -7.49 -11.82 5.78
C THR A 154 -7.92 -11.65 7.23
N VAL A 155 -7.91 -10.43 7.75
CA VAL A 155 -8.34 -10.05 9.10
C VAL A 155 -9.52 -9.10 8.98
N ASN A 156 -10.68 -9.47 9.49
CA ASN A 156 -11.92 -8.66 9.44
C ASN A 156 -12.28 -8.13 8.04
N GLY A 157 -11.92 -8.88 6.97
CA GLY A 157 -12.15 -8.48 5.59
C GLY A 157 -11.01 -7.68 4.95
N CYS A 158 -10.02 -7.24 5.74
CA CYS A 158 -8.84 -6.52 5.29
C CYS A 158 -7.74 -7.50 4.88
N LYS A 159 -6.97 -7.15 3.85
CA LYS A 159 -5.81 -7.93 3.41
C LYS A 159 -4.65 -7.74 4.37
N GLY A 160 -3.94 -8.83 4.64
CA GLY A 160 -2.76 -8.81 5.50
C GLY A 160 -1.77 -9.91 5.15
N LYS A 161 -0.69 -9.93 5.91
CA LYS A 161 0.35 -10.94 5.83
C LYS A 161 0.66 -11.50 7.20
N PHE A 162 0.94 -12.77 7.24
CA PHE A 162 1.42 -13.45 8.41
C PHE A 162 2.87 -13.87 8.18
N PHE A 163 3.73 -13.47 9.09
CA PHE A 163 5.15 -13.76 9.13
C PHE A 163 5.39 -14.73 10.28
N LEU A 164 5.45 -16.01 9.97
CA LEU A 164 5.65 -17.07 10.95
C LEU A 164 7.15 -17.24 11.22
N ALA A 165 7.55 -17.01 12.44
CA ALA A 165 8.91 -17.34 12.88
C ALA A 165 9.13 -18.86 12.84
N SER A 166 10.30 -19.28 12.35
CA SER A 166 10.68 -20.70 12.26
C SER A 166 10.87 -21.32 13.64
N ASP A 167 11.27 -20.53 14.63
CA ASP A 167 11.41 -20.93 16.03
C ASP A 167 10.19 -20.44 16.83
N PRO A 168 9.41 -21.34 17.49
CA PRO A 168 8.24 -20.97 18.26
C PRO A 168 8.53 -20.07 19.48
N SER A 169 9.78 -19.94 19.89
CA SER A 169 10.21 -19.01 20.95
C SER A 169 10.40 -17.57 20.46
N LEU A 170 10.46 -17.38 19.14
CA LEU A 170 10.51 -16.07 18.52
C LEU A 170 9.09 -15.56 18.23
N TRP A 171 8.99 -14.27 18.05
CA TRP A 171 7.71 -13.65 17.73
C TRP A 171 7.37 -13.86 16.26
N SER A 172 6.10 -14.11 16.05
CA SER A 172 5.47 -14.04 14.73
C SER A 172 4.70 -12.75 14.61
N THR A 173 4.66 -12.20 13.39
CA THR A 173 3.98 -10.93 13.12
C THR A 173 2.79 -11.17 12.21
N LEU A 174 1.65 -10.58 12.55
CA LEU A 174 0.47 -10.50 11.71
C LEU A 174 0.17 -9.04 11.42
N GLU A 175 0.29 -8.63 10.17
CA GLU A 175 -0.04 -7.27 9.74
C GLU A 175 -1.27 -7.25 8.83
N TRP A 176 -2.02 -6.16 8.85
CA TRP A 176 -3.11 -5.94 7.91
C TRP A 176 -3.38 -4.45 7.69
N ILE A 177 -3.90 -4.13 6.52
CA ILE A 177 -4.19 -2.77 6.10
C ILE A 177 -5.69 -2.61 5.95
N ASP A 178 -6.26 -1.64 6.68
CA ASP A 178 -7.62 -1.17 6.50
C ASP A 178 -7.61 0.14 5.71
N GLU A 179 -7.85 0.02 4.41
CA GLU A 179 -7.88 1.15 3.49
C GLU A 179 -9.08 2.10 3.78
N GLU A 180 -10.14 1.62 4.44
CA GLU A 180 -11.31 2.45 4.76
C GLU A 180 -11.02 3.41 5.91
N SER A 181 -10.36 2.92 6.96
CA SER A 181 -9.93 3.73 8.10
C SER A 181 -8.59 4.42 7.91
N ASN A 182 -7.86 4.08 6.83
CA ASN A 182 -6.51 4.56 6.54
C ASN A 182 -5.49 4.16 7.60
N LEU A 183 -5.58 2.92 8.08
CA LEU A 183 -4.73 2.39 9.14
C LEU A 183 -3.98 1.14 8.68
N HIS A 184 -2.71 1.05 9.07
CA HIS A 184 -1.93 -0.17 9.04
C HIS A 184 -1.77 -0.69 10.47
N PHE A 185 -2.13 -1.93 10.69
CA PHE A 185 -2.10 -2.63 11.96
C PHE A 185 -1.01 -3.68 11.97
N SER A 186 -0.36 -3.88 13.11
CA SER A 186 0.59 -4.96 13.37
C SER A 186 0.29 -5.61 14.72
N LEU A 187 0.44 -6.91 14.76
CA LEU A 187 0.32 -7.73 15.96
C LEU A 187 1.50 -8.69 16.05
N ASP A 188 2.30 -8.53 17.09
CA ASP A 188 3.49 -9.32 17.35
C ASP A 188 3.30 -10.13 18.63
N ALA A 189 3.45 -11.44 18.55
CA ALA A 189 3.33 -12.34 19.69
C ALA A 189 4.02 -13.68 19.40
N SER A 190 4.33 -14.41 20.46
CA SER A 190 4.64 -15.85 20.38
C SER A 190 3.35 -16.63 20.12
N GLY A 191 3.42 -17.60 19.21
CA GLY A 191 2.27 -18.48 18.92
C GLY A 191 2.14 -18.85 17.45
N ASP A 192 1.16 -19.69 17.17
CA ASP A 192 0.85 -20.10 15.81
C ASP A 192 -0.12 -19.12 15.12
N GLU A 193 -0.29 -19.28 13.80
CA GLU A 193 -1.18 -18.44 12.99
C GLU A 193 -2.61 -18.38 13.56
N ALA A 194 -3.13 -19.47 14.11
CA ALA A 194 -4.51 -19.50 14.60
C ALA A 194 -4.71 -18.60 15.82
N VAL A 195 -3.71 -18.55 16.72
CA VAL A 195 -3.72 -17.69 17.90
C VAL A 195 -3.63 -16.21 17.49
N LEU A 196 -2.65 -15.86 16.67
CA LEU A 196 -2.48 -14.46 16.23
C LEU A 196 -3.68 -13.98 15.43
N ARG A 197 -4.23 -14.84 14.57
CA ARG A 197 -5.45 -14.53 13.81
C ARG A 197 -6.64 -14.25 14.73
N ALA A 198 -6.86 -15.08 15.77
CA ALA A 198 -7.95 -14.88 16.70
C ALA A 198 -7.83 -13.57 17.48
N LEU A 199 -6.60 -13.19 17.87
CA LEU A 199 -6.31 -11.91 18.50
C LEU A 199 -6.62 -10.76 17.55
N ALA A 200 -6.09 -10.80 16.33
CA ALA A 200 -6.27 -9.76 15.31
C ALA A 200 -7.76 -9.59 14.93
N GLU A 201 -8.51 -10.69 14.77
CA GLU A 201 -9.95 -10.64 14.49
C GLU A 201 -10.78 -10.05 15.64
N SER A 202 -10.24 -10.07 16.87
CA SER A 202 -10.87 -9.47 18.05
C SER A 202 -10.58 -7.96 18.20
N VAL A 203 -9.69 -7.39 17.38
CA VAL A 203 -9.38 -5.96 17.42
C VAL A 203 -10.63 -5.16 17.07
N ALA A 204 -10.96 -4.19 17.91
CA ALA A 204 -12.11 -3.30 17.71
C ALA A 204 -11.85 -1.92 18.32
N VAL A 205 -12.57 -0.93 17.81
CA VAL A 205 -12.62 0.40 18.44
C VAL A 205 -13.26 0.28 19.81
N THR A 206 -12.58 0.82 20.82
CA THR A 206 -13.05 0.84 22.21
C THR A 206 -12.95 2.25 22.78
N GLU A 207 -13.53 2.47 23.97
CA GLU A 207 -13.29 3.71 24.71
C GLU A 207 -11.86 3.72 25.25
N LYS A 208 -11.15 4.84 25.09
CA LYS A 208 -9.84 5.03 25.70
C LYS A 208 -9.99 5.17 27.20
N THR A 209 -9.57 4.16 27.95
CA THR A 209 -9.67 4.09 29.42
C THR A 209 -8.35 4.36 30.11
N VAL A 210 -7.27 4.51 29.37
CA VAL A 210 -5.89 4.67 29.86
C VAL A 210 -5.30 5.95 29.30
N ASP A 211 -4.43 6.59 30.07
CA ASP A 211 -3.63 7.73 29.64
C ASP A 211 -2.22 7.19 29.33
N LEU A 212 -1.95 7.03 28.02
CA LEU A 212 -0.67 6.50 27.57
C LEU A 212 0.37 7.61 27.57
N SER A 213 1.62 7.27 27.84
CA SER A 213 2.73 8.23 27.72
C SER A 213 2.86 8.68 26.28
N ASP A 214 3.12 9.99 26.08
CA ASP A 214 3.66 10.47 24.82
C ASP A 214 5.01 9.78 24.64
N GLY A 215 5.23 9.15 23.47
CA GLY A 215 6.51 8.53 23.15
C GLY A 215 7.58 9.63 23.05
N ASP A 216 8.14 10.03 24.20
CA ASP A 216 9.25 10.96 24.25
C ASP A 216 10.46 10.34 23.54
N GLU A 217 11.03 11.09 22.62
CA GLU A 217 12.03 10.69 21.63
C GLU A 217 13.32 10.07 22.19
N ASP A 218 13.49 9.88 23.50
CA ASP A 218 14.82 9.62 24.06
C ASP A 218 15.03 8.37 24.90
N GLU A 219 14.03 7.58 25.35
CA GLU A 219 14.41 6.54 26.33
C GLU A 219 13.76 5.14 26.24
N ASN A 220 12.69 4.86 25.47
CA ASN A 220 12.06 3.52 25.59
C ASN A 220 11.44 2.94 24.31
N ILE A 221 11.91 3.29 23.15
CA ILE A 221 11.56 2.49 21.96
C ILE A 221 12.36 1.20 22.05
N LEU A 222 11.71 0.12 22.51
CA LEU A 222 12.24 -1.22 22.34
C LEU A 222 12.28 -1.50 20.83
N THR A 223 13.41 -1.20 20.23
CA THR A 223 13.70 -1.67 18.88
C THR A 223 14.02 -3.16 18.96
N PHE A 224 13.79 -3.91 17.89
CA PHE A 224 14.17 -5.31 17.79
C PHE A 224 15.64 -5.56 18.17
N ASP A 225 16.52 -4.57 17.98
CA ASP A 225 17.93 -4.60 18.39
C ASP A 225 18.13 -4.69 19.92
N ASP A 226 17.19 -4.20 20.70
CA ASP A 226 17.28 -4.24 22.17
C ASP A 226 16.92 -5.62 22.74
N ILE A 227 16.18 -6.44 22.00
CA ILE A 227 15.75 -7.78 22.40
C ILE A 227 16.83 -8.83 22.07
N GLU A 228 17.67 -8.62 21.05
CA GLU A 228 18.78 -9.53 20.70
C GLU A 228 20.03 -9.38 21.57
N GLY A 229 20.09 -8.39 22.47
CA GLY A 229 21.29 -8.02 23.24
C GLY A 229 21.62 -8.92 24.44
N GLU A 230 20.76 -9.79 24.92
CA GLU A 230 21.06 -10.63 26.07
C GLU A 230 21.64 -11.98 25.65
N LYS A 231 22.96 -11.96 25.28
CA LYS A 231 23.75 -13.20 25.18
C LYS A 231 23.69 -13.93 26.52
N LEU A 232 23.13 -15.13 26.47
CA LEU A 232 23.22 -16.09 27.58
C LEU A 232 24.71 -16.29 27.95
N PRO A 233 25.03 -16.33 29.25
CA PRO A 233 26.40 -16.60 29.70
C PRO A 233 26.81 -18.04 29.34
N ASP A 234 28.08 -18.20 28.89
CA ASP A 234 28.77 -19.47 28.59
C ASP A 234 28.71 -20.49 29.73
#